data_fe2bd4a6472ad1325197bd59b943e3f1
#
_entry.id   fe2bd4a6472ad1325197bd59b943e3f1
#
_cell.length_a   1.000
_cell.length_b   1.000
_cell.length_c   1.000
_cell.angle_alpha   90.00
_cell.angle_beta   90.00
_cell.angle_gamma   90.00
#
_symmetry.space_group_name_H-M   'P 1'
#
loop_
_entity.id
_entity.type
_entity.pdbx_description
1 polymer ?
#
loop_
_entity_poly.entity_id
_entity_poly.type
_entity_poly.pdbx_seq_one_letter_code
_entity_poly.pdbx_strand_id
1 'polypeptide(L)'
;RPPPSALALTLLSALAFSAAAVVLTSGCFDALARVMSGTLKKGQNVRVLGEAYSPDDEEDCAVRNVSNLWVYQARYRIPVDEAAAGSWVLIEGIDGSIAKTATLVAEYAEEDAYVFRPLAFDNQSVVKIATEPLNPSDLPKMVEGLRKINKSYPLAVTKVEESGEHTIMGTGEIFLDSIMKDLRELYSEVEVKVADPVVTFCETVVETSSLKCFAETPNSRSKLTMIAEPLERGLAEDIERGAVSIRWERKRLGEFFQKQYDW
;
A
#
# COMPACT_ATOMS: atom_id res chain seq x y z
N ARG A 1 -29.18 41.40 11.48
CA ARG A 1 -28.54 40.09 11.73
C ARG A 1 -27.26 40.06 10.94
N PRO A 2 -26.08 39.92 11.56
CA PRO A 2 -24.86 39.68 10.82
C PRO A 2 -24.93 38.27 10.18
N PRO A 3 -24.33 38.07 9.01
CA PRO A 3 -24.26 36.75 8.41
C PRO A 3 -23.45 35.83 9.33
N PRO A 4 -23.78 34.54 9.40
CA PRO A 4 -22.98 33.60 10.16
C PRO A 4 -21.56 33.59 9.59
N SER A 5 -20.61 33.84 10.45
CA SER A 5 -19.21 33.67 10.15
C SER A 5 -19.01 32.27 9.59
N ALA A 6 -18.70 32.20 8.30
CA ALA A 6 -18.29 30.98 7.65
C ALA A 6 -16.97 30.56 8.34
N LEU A 7 -17.08 29.68 9.31
CA LEU A 7 -16.02 28.76 9.67
C LEU A 7 -15.78 27.90 8.43
N ALA A 8 -14.89 28.37 7.55
CA ALA A 8 -14.39 27.58 6.46
C ALA A 8 -13.67 26.38 7.09
N LEU A 9 -14.38 25.25 7.19
CA LEU A 9 -13.76 23.96 7.41
C LEU A 9 -12.78 23.73 6.26
N THR A 10 -11.54 24.02 6.49
CA THR A 10 -10.46 23.71 5.57
C THR A 10 -10.11 22.22 5.71
N LEU A 11 -10.95 21.37 5.14
CA LEU A 11 -10.60 19.98 4.89
C LEU A 11 -9.43 19.97 3.90
N LEU A 12 -8.24 19.72 4.40
CA LEU A 12 -7.05 19.51 3.60
C LEU A 12 -6.99 18.02 3.29
N SER A 13 -7.53 17.60 2.14
CA SER A 13 -7.30 16.27 1.63
C SER A 13 -6.32 16.34 0.47
N ALA A 14 -5.21 15.65 0.58
CA ALA A 14 -4.23 15.53 -0.49
C ALA A 14 -4.08 14.05 -0.86
N LEU A 15 -4.05 13.76 -2.15
CA LEU A 15 -3.66 12.47 -2.69
C LEU A 15 -2.14 12.48 -2.87
N ALA A 16 -1.45 11.67 -2.08
CA ALA A 16 -0.06 11.38 -2.34
C ALA A 16 0.01 10.18 -3.30
N PHE A 17 0.46 10.42 -4.53
CA PHE A 17 0.84 9.34 -5.42
C PHE A 17 2.31 9.03 -5.18
N SER A 18 2.61 7.77 -4.89
CA SER A 18 3.97 7.26 -5.04
C SER A 18 4.27 7.08 -6.54
N ALA A 19 4.17 8.16 -7.29
CA ALA A 19 4.57 8.13 -8.69
C ALA A 19 6.02 8.59 -8.77
N ALA A 20 6.86 7.76 -9.35
CA ALA A 20 8.25 8.02 -9.66
C ALA A 20 8.98 8.76 -8.53
N ALA A 21 9.51 8.00 -7.60
CA ALA A 21 10.41 8.52 -6.58
C ALA A 21 11.51 9.35 -7.25
N VAL A 22 11.47 10.63 -7.07
CA VAL A 22 12.63 11.46 -7.32
C VAL A 22 13.56 11.18 -6.15
N VAL A 23 14.48 10.24 -6.35
CA VAL A 23 15.56 10.02 -5.40
C VAL A 23 16.36 11.29 -5.38
N LEU A 24 16.22 12.03 -4.31
CA LEU A 24 17.08 13.17 -4.06
C LEU A 24 18.46 12.66 -3.63
N THR A 25 19.46 13.47 -3.86
CA THR A 25 20.87 13.25 -3.48
C THR A 25 21.11 12.89 -2.01
N SER A 26 20.08 12.95 -1.17
CA SER A 26 20.08 12.59 0.25
C SER A 26 19.45 11.23 0.59
N GLY A 27 18.99 10.48 -0.42
CA GLY A 27 18.36 9.16 -0.20
C GLY A 27 16.94 9.18 0.40
N CYS A 28 16.32 10.36 0.51
CA CYS A 28 14.95 10.54 0.94
C CYS A 28 14.00 10.70 -0.26
N PHE A 29 12.74 10.34 -0.08
CA PHE A 29 11.70 10.52 -1.08
C PHE A 29 10.82 11.72 -0.75
N ASP A 30 10.38 12.42 -1.80
CA ASP A 30 9.31 13.40 -1.68
C ASP A 30 8.00 12.77 -2.16
N ALA A 31 6.92 13.12 -1.50
CA ALA A 31 5.60 12.67 -1.90
C ALA A 31 4.99 13.63 -2.93
N LEU A 32 4.66 13.13 -4.12
CA LEU A 32 3.89 13.88 -5.10
C LEU A 32 2.40 13.81 -4.73
N ALA A 33 1.80 14.95 -4.43
CA ALA A 33 0.43 15.04 -3.99
C ALA A 33 -0.39 16.06 -4.77
N ARG A 34 -1.68 15.84 -4.84
CA ARG A 34 -2.65 16.83 -5.31
C ARG A 34 -3.46 17.37 -4.12
N VAL A 35 -3.47 18.67 -3.97
CA VAL A 35 -4.31 19.33 -2.96
C VAL A 35 -5.75 19.32 -3.45
N MET A 36 -6.65 18.61 -2.77
CA MET A 36 -8.04 18.47 -3.17
C MET A 36 -8.92 19.60 -2.60
N SER A 37 -8.68 19.99 -1.35
CA SER A 37 -9.39 21.06 -0.68
C SER A 37 -8.50 21.82 0.29
N GLY A 38 -8.82 23.07 0.56
CA GLY A 38 -8.04 23.93 1.48
C GLY A 38 -6.72 24.40 0.91
N THR A 39 -5.78 24.70 1.81
CA THR A 39 -4.46 25.19 1.49
C THR A 39 -3.43 24.48 2.35
N LEU A 40 -2.43 23.86 1.74
CA LEU A 40 -1.31 23.22 2.41
C LEU A 40 -0.18 24.25 2.59
N LYS A 41 0.38 24.33 3.78
CA LYS A 41 1.47 25.28 4.12
C LYS A 41 2.73 24.55 4.56
N LYS A 42 3.86 25.13 4.23
CA LYS A 42 5.16 24.72 4.77
C LYS A 42 5.15 24.81 6.30
N GLY A 43 5.72 23.81 6.97
CA GLY A 43 5.76 23.73 8.45
C GLY A 43 4.46 23.29 9.10
N GLN A 44 3.42 22.97 8.32
CA GLN A 44 2.14 22.49 8.84
C GLN A 44 2.25 21.02 9.25
N ASN A 45 1.63 20.67 10.37
CA ASN A 45 1.43 19.27 10.75
C ASN A 45 0.23 18.71 10.00
N VAL A 46 0.39 17.49 9.49
CA VAL A 46 -0.64 16.75 8.76
C VAL A 46 -0.73 15.32 9.30
N ARG A 47 -1.93 14.77 9.32
CA ARG A 47 -2.15 13.34 9.54
C ARG A 47 -1.99 12.64 8.20
N VAL A 48 -1.09 11.67 8.18
CA VAL A 48 -0.84 10.79 7.02
C VAL A 48 -1.58 9.49 7.28
N LEU A 49 -2.58 9.21 6.49
CA LEU A 49 -3.40 8.01 6.56
C LEU A 49 -2.93 7.05 5.46
N GLY A 50 -2.49 5.86 5.85
CA GLY A 50 -2.04 4.84 4.92
C GLY A 50 -3.19 4.09 4.25
N GLU A 51 -2.85 3.08 3.46
CA GLU A 51 -3.83 2.32 2.65
C GLU A 51 -4.75 1.44 3.51
N ALA A 52 -4.28 1.00 4.67
CA ALA A 52 -5.01 0.11 5.57
C ALA A 52 -5.82 0.86 6.64
N TYR A 53 -5.68 2.18 6.73
CA TYR A 53 -6.39 2.98 7.72
C TYR A 53 -7.91 2.83 7.60
N SER A 54 -8.58 2.67 8.74
CA SER A 54 -10.03 2.80 8.88
C SER A 54 -10.37 3.65 10.10
N PRO A 55 -11.54 4.30 10.15
CA PRO A 55 -11.94 5.10 11.31
C PRO A 55 -11.99 4.32 12.63
N ASP A 56 -12.24 3.00 12.54
CA ASP A 56 -12.31 2.10 13.70
C ASP A 56 -10.93 1.59 14.15
N ASP A 57 -9.89 1.80 13.33
CA ASP A 57 -8.56 1.29 13.55
C ASP A 57 -7.50 2.32 13.09
N GLU A 58 -6.80 2.90 14.06
CA GLU A 58 -5.79 3.94 13.83
C GLU A 58 -4.39 3.38 13.55
N GLU A 59 -4.23 2.09 13.28
CA GLU A 59 -2.91 1.47 13.13
C GLU A 59 -2.05 2.12 12.04
N ASP A 60 -2.65 2.53 10.92
CA ASP A 60 -1.92 3.12 9.79
C ASP A 60 -2.10 4.65 9.71
N CYS A 61 -1.96 5.33 10.84
CA CYS A 61 -2.05 6.77 10.96
C CYS A 61 -0.78 7.35 11.61
N ALA A 62 -0.23 8.39 11.02
CA ALA A 62 0.93 9.10 11.57
C ALA A 62 0.80 10.61 11.41
N VAL A 63 1.11 11.35 12.47
CA VAL A 63 1.24 12.82 12.37
C VAL A 63 2.66 13.15 11.94
N ARG A 64 2.79 13.95 10.87
CA ARG A 64 4.06 14.37 10.29
C ARG A 64 4.06 15.87 10.01
N ASN A 65 5.25 16.45 10.06
CA ASN A 65 5.44 17.84 9.70
C ASN A 65 5.88 17.98 8.25
N VAL A 66 5.27 18.91 7.53
CA VAL A 66 5.64 19.27 6.16
C VAL A 66 6.89 20.15 6.20
N SER A 67 8.06 19.58 5.93
CA SER A 67 9.32 20.31 5.99
C SER A 67 9.42 21.37 4.91
N ASN A 68 9.18 20.98 3.68
CA ASN A 68 9.20 21.87 2.51
C ASN A 68 8.12 21.49 1.51
N LEU A 69 7.71 22.49 0.71
CA LEU A 69 6.81 22.32 -0.42
C LEU A 69 7.51 22.77 -1.70
N TRP A 70 7.31 22.00 -2.77
CA TRP A 70 7.90 22.27 -4.06
C TRP A 70 6.88 22.09 -5.16
N VAL A 71 7.02 22.87 -6.22
CA VAL A 71 6.27 22.68 -7.48
C VAL A 71 7.27 22.41 -8.60
N TYR A 72 6.99 21.43 -9.42
CA TYR A 72 7.79 21.18 -10.61
C TYR A 72 7.37 22.08 -11.76
N GLN A 73 8.37 22.78 -12.31
CA GLN A 73 8.26 23.46 -13.59
C GLN A 73 9.23 22.80 -14.57
N ALA A 74 8.73 21.85 -15.35
CA ALA A 74 9.54 20.93 -16.13
C ALA A 74 10.55 20.19 -15.22
N ARG A 75 11.86 20.42 -15.40
CA ARG A 75 12.93 19.80 -14.58
C ARG A 75 13.30 20.59 -13.33
N TYR A 76 12.76 21.78 -13.16
CA TYR A 76 13.13 22.67 -12.05
C TYR A 76 12.17 22.47 -10.89
N ARG A 77 12.73 22.39 -9.68
CA ARG A 77 12.00 22.39 -8.42
C ARG A 77 11.95 23.82 -7.90
N ILE A 78 10.76 24.36 -7.76
CA ILE A 78 10.52 25.72 -7.25
C ILE A 78 9.93 25.60 -5.87
N PRO A 79 10.60 26.17 -4.83
CA PRO A 79 10.05 26.19 -3.47
C PRO A 79 8.82 27.09 -3.43
N VAL A 80 7.79 26.63 -2.71
CA VAL A 80 6.58 27.41 -2.44
C VAL A 80 6.25 27.33 -0.95
N ASP A 81 5.70 28.42 -0.41
CA ASP A 81 5.34 28.44 1.00
C ASP A 81 3.95 27.89 1.25
N GLU A 82 3.07 27.99 0.27
CA GLU A 82 1.71 27.47 0.33
C GLU A 82 1.22 26.95 -1.03
N ALA A 83 0.30 26.00 -0.98
CA ALA A 83 -0.31 25.41 -2.15
C ALA A 83 -1.83 25.30 -1.97
N ALA A 84 -2.58 25.93 -2.88
CA ALA A 84 -4.03 25.94 -2.86
C ALA A 84 -4.64 24.68 -3.51
N ALA A 85 -5.91 24.45 -3.26
CA ALA A 85 -6.68 23.37 -3.86
C ALA A 85 -6.56 23.32 -5.40
N GLY A 86 -6.40 22.11 -5.94
CA GLY A 86 -6.18 21.86 -7.37
C GLY A 86 -4.70 21.79 -7.77
N SER A 87 -3.77 22.28 -6.93
CA SER A 87 -2.34 22.28 -7.22
C SER A 87 -1.71 20.90 -7.03
N TRP A 88 -0.73 20.58 -7.88
CA TRP A 88 0.17 19.45 -7.70
C TRP A 88 1.45 19.93 -7.03
N VAL A 89 1.82 19.26 -5.94
CA VAL A 89 2.97 19.64 -5.12
C VAL A 89 3.79 18.44 -4.72
N LEU A 90 5.07 18.67 -4.49
CA LEU A 90 5.94 17.74 -3.80
C LEU A 90 6.02 18.15 -2.34
N ILE A 91 5.87 17.18 -1.48
CA ILE A 91 5.86 17.35 -0.03
C ILE A 91 7.05 16.59 0.54
N GLU A 92 7.90 17.29 1.24
CA GLU A 92 9.06 16.75 1.93
C GLU A 92 8.76 16.53 3.41
N GLY A 93 9.29 15.46 3.99
CA GLY A 93 9.21 15.16 5.44
C GLY A 93 8.11 14.18 5.85
N ILE A 94 7.30 13.69 4.93
CA ILE A 94 6.20 12.75 5.20
C ILE A 94 6.46 11.32 4.69
N ASP A 95 7.53 11.11 3.95
CA ASP A 95 7.84 9.87 3.24
C ASP A 95 7.96 8.64 4.14
N GLY A 96 8.45 8.80 5.36
CA GLY A 96 8.68 7.69 6.30
C GLY A 96 7.42 6.89 6.66
N SER A 97 6.24 7.52 6.58
CA SER A 97 4.95 6.91 6.91
C SER A 97 4.14 6.45 5.69
N ILE A 98 4.66 6.64 4.48
CA ILE A 98 3.98 6.26 3.24
C ILE A 98 4.60 4.96 2.72
N ALA A 99 3.76 3.95 2.48
CA ALA A 99 4.20 2.70 1.83
C ALA A 99 4.21 2.84 0.30
N LYS A 100 3.06 3.10 -0.32
CA LYS A 100 2.90 3.39 -1.75
C LYS A 100 2.03 4.61 -1.97
N THR A 101 0.82 4.60 -1.41
CA THR A 101 -0.13 5.71 -1.47
C THR A 101 -0.55 6.11 -0.06
N ALA A 102 -0.93 7.35 0.10
CA ALA A 102 -1.46 7.84 1.37
C ALA A 102 -2.47 8.97 1.14
N THR A 103 -3.30 9.21 2.13
CA THR A 103 -4.22 10.34 2.18
C THR A 103 -3.76 11.30 3.27
N LEU A 104 -3.67 12.57 2.95
CA LEU A 104 -3.26 13.59 3.90
C LEU A 104 -4.48 14.39 4.36
N VAL A 105 -4.57 14.60 5.66
CA VAL A 105 -5.65 15.37 6.31
C VAL A 105 -5.05 16.35 7.30
N ALA A 106 -5.74 17.45 7.55
CA ALA A 106 -5.30 18.40 8.58
C ALA A 106 -5.26 17.70 9.96
N GLU A 107 -4.27 18.05 10.79
CA GLU A 107 -4.08 17.45 12.13
C GLU A 107 -5.33 17.51 13.00
N TYR A 108 -6.08 18.61 12.91
CA TYR A 108 -7.27 18.87 13.73
C TYR A 108 -8.58 18.71 12.94
N ALA A 109 -8.61 17.84 11.92
CA ALA A 109 -9.86 17.56 11.24
C ALA A 109 -10.81 16.80 12.19
N GLU A 110 -11.96 17.40 12.49
CA GLU A 110 -12.99 16.82 13.37
C GLU A 110 -13.82 15.71 12.67
N GLU A 111 -13.77 15.66 11.35
CA GLU A 111 -14.52 14.70 10.54
C GLU A 111 -13.67 13.48 10.23
N ASP A 112 -14.30 12.30 10.24
CA ASP A 112 -13.68 11.07 9.78
C ASP A 112 -13.30 11.18 8.30
N ALA A 113 -12.03 10.98 8.01
CA ALA A 113 -11.53 11.08 6.66
C ALA A 113 -11.59 9.72 5.97
N TYR A 114 -12.18 9.70 4.78
CA TYR A 114 -12.12 8.54 3.92
C TYR A 114 -10.78 8.51 3.19
N VAL A 115 -10.12 7.35 3.27
CA VAL A 115 -8.86 7.11 2.56
C VAL A 115 -9.14 6.90 1.07
N PHE A 116 -8.34 7.54 0.22
CA PHE A 116 -8.36 7.24 -1.20
C PHE A 116 -7.96 5.79 -1.47
N ARG A 117 -8.63 5.16 -2.40
CA ARG A 117 -8.34 3.77 -2.77
C ARG A 117 -6.90 3.65 -3.28
N PRO A 118 -6.19 2.56 -2.93
CA PRO A 118 -4.89 2.26 -3.52
C PRO A 118 -4.98 2.15 -5.04
N LEU A 119 -3.85 2.37 -5.70
CA LEU A 119 -3.76 2.18 -7.15
C LEU A 119 -4.04 0.72 -7.50
N ALA A 120 -5.02 0.48 -8.36
CA ALA A 120 -5.31 -0.83 -8.91
C ALA A 120 -4.62 -0.97 -10.27
N PHE A 121 -3.95 -2.08 -10.48
CA PHE A 121 -3.29 -2.43 -11.73
C PHE A 121 -3.93 -3.71 -12.29
N ASP A 122 -4.12 -3.77 -13.60
CA ASP A 122 -4.63 -4.98 -14.27
C ASP A 122 -3.60 -6.12 -14.26
N ASN A 123 -2.31 -5.76 -14.19
CA ASN A 123 -1.22 -6.72 -14.14
C ASN A 123 -0.88 -7.07 -12.69
N GLN A 124 -0.83 -8.37 -12.40
CA GLN A 124 -0.40 -8.88 -11.10
C GLN A 124 1.08 -9.28 -11.15
N SER A 125 1.75 -9.15 -10.01
CA SER A 125 3.12 -9.61 -9.83
C SER A 125 3.12 -11.10 -9.53
N VAL A 126 3.54 -11.90 -10.51
CA VAL A 126 3.49 -13.38 -10.44
C VAL A 126 4.84 -14.04 -10.24
N VAL A 127 5.93 -13.37 -10.61
CA VAL A 127 7.29 -13.90 -10.44
C VAL A 127 7.84 -13.45 -9.11
N LYS A 128 8.35 -14.40 -8.34
CA LYS A 128 8.86 -14.20 -6.99
C LYS A 128 10.34 -14.59 -6.95
N ILE A 129 11.16 -13.76 -6.30
CA ILE A 129 12.55 -14.04 -5.98
C ILE A 129 12.79 -13.86 -4.48
N ALA A 130 13.60 -14.73 -3.88
CA ALA A 130 14.05 -14.57 -2.52
C ALA A 130 15.40 -13.84 -2.52
N THR A 131 15.60 -12.95 -1.56
CA THR A 131 16.80 -12.11 -1.45
C THR A 131 17.39 -12.20 -0.06
N GLU A 132 18.70 -12.38 0.01
CA GLU A 132 19.48 -12.43 1.25
C GLU A 132 20.72 -11.55 1.12
N PRO A 133 21.14 -10.83 2.17
CA PRO A 133 22.41 -10.12 2.14
C PRO A 133 23.56 -11.13 2.21
N LEU A 134 24.67 -10.85 1.52
CA LEU A 134 25.88 -11.69 1.64
C LEU A 134 26.40 -11.72 3.07
N ASN A 135 26.39 -10.57 3.74
CA ASN A 135 26.78 -10.42 5.14
C ASN A 135 25.52 -10.22 6.01
N PRO A 136 25.27 -11.04 7.03
CA PRO A 136 24.11 -10.89 7.91
C PRO A 136 24.02 -9.53 8.61
N SER A 137 25.15 -8.86 8.85
CA SER A 137 25.20 -7.52 9.45
C SER A 137 24.57 -6.42 8.57
N ASP A 138 24.47 -6.65 7.27
CA ASP A 138 23.89 -5.70 6.32
C ASP A 138 22.38 -5.87 6.13
N LEU A 139 21.76 -6.81 6.85
CA LEU A 139 20.32 -7.05 6.79
C LEU A 139 19.48 -5.79 7.03
N PRO A 140 19.77 -4.92 8.02
CA PRO A 140 18.98 -3.70 8.22
C PRO A 140 19.04 -2.75 7.01
N LYS A 141 20.19 -2.63 6.36
CA LYS A 141 20.35 -1.80 5.15
C LYS A 141 19.56 -2.38 3.97
N MET A 142 19.58 -3.70 3.80
CA MET A 142 18.81 -4.37 2.77
C MET A 142 17.29 -4.16 3.00
N VAL A 143 16.82 -4.32 4.23
CA VAL A 143 15.39 -4.10 4.58
C VAL A 143 14.98 -2.65 4.31
N GLU A 144 15.81 -1.68 4.62
CA GLU A 144 15.55 -0.28 4.27
C GLU A 144 15.53 -0.08 2.76
N GLY A 145 16.46 -0.69 2.03
CA GLY A 145 16.46 -0.69 0.56
C GLY A 145 15.19 -1.30 -0.02
N LEU A 146 14.70 -2.41 0.53
CA LEU A 146 13.44 -3.04 0.11
C LEU A 146 12.22 -2.14 0.34
N ARG A 147 12.19 -1.39 1.45
CA ARG A 147 11.14 -0.39 1.69
C ARG A 147 11.18 0.73 0.66
N LYS A 148 12.37 1.18 0.27
CA LYS A 148 12.56 2.19 -0.79
C LYS A 148 12.10 1.66 -2.15
N ILE A 149 12.40 0.41 -2.48
CA ILE A 149 11.92 -0.27 -3.69
C ILE A 149 10.40 -0.33 -3.72
N ASN A 150 9.77 -0.73 -2.63
CA ASN A 150 8.31 -0.80 -2.56
C ASN A 150 7.63 0.55 -2.84
N LYS A 151 8.29 1.65 -2.49
CA LYS A 151 7.84 3.02 -2.82
C LYS A 151 8.09 3.39 -4.29
N SER A 152 9.26 3.02 -4.82
CA SER A 152 9.69 3.43 -6.18
C SER A 152 8.98 2.67 -7.28
N TYR A 153 8.70 1.40 -7.05
CA TYR A 153 8.12 0.49 -8.03
C TYR A 153 6.70 0.11 -7.63
N PRO A 154 5.67 0.73 -8.24
CA PRO A 154 4.27 0.49 -7.86
C PRO A 154 3.83 -0.97 -7.99
N LEU A 155 4.33 -1.69 -9.02
CA LEU A 155 4.02 -3.09 -9.27
C LEU A 155 4.88 -4.07 -8.45
N ALA A 156 5.98 -3.62 -7.85
CA ALA A 156 6.79 -4.47 -6.99
C ALA A 156 6.10 -4.66 -5.63
N VAL A 157 6.07 -5.90 -5.16
CA VAL A 157 5.58 -6.23 -3.82
C VAL A 157 6.71 -6.87 -3.04
N THR A 158 7.08 -6.25 -1.93
CA THR A 158 8.08 -6.81 -1.01
C THR A 158 7.38 -7.42 0.19
N LYS A 159 7.73 -8.64 0.53
CA LYS A 159 7.12 -9.39 1.63
C LYS A 159 8.20 -10.15 2.40
N VAL A 160 7.98 -10.31 3.68
CA VAL A 160 8.74 -11.27 4.50
C VAL A 160 7.88 -12.51 4.65
N GLU A 161 8.39 -13.64 4.21
CA GLU A 161 7.69 -14.92 4.33
C GLU A 161 7.77 -15.44 5.78
N GLU A 162 6.93 -16.42 6.11
CA GLU A 162 6.94 -17.05 7.44
C GLU A 162 8.28 -17.73 7.77
N SER A 163 9.03 -18.14 6.75
CA SER A 163 10.40 -18.67 6.88
C SER A 163 11.43 -17.62 7.32
N GLY A 164 11.08 -16.33 7.28
CA GLY A 164 12.00 -15.22 7.52
C GLY A 164 12.71 -14.71 6.26
N GLU A 165 12.46 -15.31 5.10
CA GLU A 165 13.03 -14.89 3.83
C GLU A 165 12.40 -13.60 3.33
N HIS A 166 13.23 -12.69 2.84
CA HIS A 166 12.77 -11.47 2.18
C HIS A 166 12.52 -11.75 0.71
N THR A 167 11.29 -11.60 0.27
CA THR A 167 10.88 -11.87 -1.11
C THR A 167 10.44 -10.60 -1.82
N ILE A 168 10.76 -10.55 -3.11
CA ILE A 168 10.31 -9.52 -4.03
C ILE A 168 9.49 -10.19 -5.11
N MET A 169 8.28 -9.72 -5.32
CA MET A 169 7.43 -10.15 -6.42
C MET A 169 7.37 -9.06 -7.49
N GLY A 170 7.42 -9.48 -8.73
CA GLY A 170 7.36 -8.61 -9.90
C GLY A 170 6.62 -9.23 -11.06
N THR A 171 6.40 -8.46 -12.10
CA THR A 171 5.65 -8.87 -13.28
C THR A 171 6.44 -9.76 -14.24
N GLY A 172 7.77 -9.80 -14.14
CA GLY A 172 8.63 -10.59 -15.00
C GLY A 172 10.10 -10.49 -14.61
N GLU A 173 10.95 -11.31 -15.22
CA GLU A 173 12.38 -11.40 -14.91
C GLU A 173 13.12 -10.09 -15.15
N ILE A 174 12.93 -9.45 -16.31
CA ILE A 174 13.58 -8.18 -16.66
C ILE A 174 13.22 -7.06 -15.66
N PHE A 175 11.97 -7.04 -15.21
CA PHE A 175 11.52 -6.09 -14.20
C PHE A 175 12.21 -6.35 -12.86
N LEU A 176 12.33 -7.61 -12.45
CA LEU A 176 13.04 -8.00 -11.24
C LEU A 176 14.53 -7.71 -11.31
N ASP A 177 15.16 -7.93 -12.45
CA ASP A 177 16.58 -7.58 -12.68
C ASP A 177 16.84 -6.08 -12.51
N SER A 178 15.93 -5.24 -13.03
CA SER A 178 16.00 -3.79 -12.85
C SER A 178 15.89 -3.41 -11.37
N ILE A 179 14.97 -4.01 -10.65
CA ILE A 179 14.78 -3.80 -9.21
C ILE A 179 16.04 -4.23 -8.44
N MET A 180 16.61 -5.38 -8.79
CA MET A 180 17.79 -5.90 -8.11
C MET A 180 19.03 -5.05 -8.36
N LYS A 181 19.14 -4.47 -9.56
CA LYS A 181 20.20 -3.52 -9.88
C LYS A 181 20.06 -2.27 -9.02
N ASP A 182 18.87 -1.68 -8.98
CA ASP A 182 18.61 -0.47 -8.20
C ASP A 182 18.75 -0.73 -6.69
N LEU A 183 18.39 -1.93 -6.21
CA LEU A 183 18.61 -2.30 -4.82
C LEU A 183 20.09 -2.27 -4.47
N ARG A 184 20.94 -2.85 -5.32
CA ARG A 184 22.38 -2.93 -5.08
C ARG A 184 23.10 -1.60 -5.24
N GLU A 185 22.76 -0.82 -6.28
CA GLU A 185 23.50 0.37 -6.67
C GLU A 185 22.97 1.66 -6.03
N LEU A 186 21.64 1.77 -5.79
CA LEU A 186 21.01 3.01 -5.40
C LEU A 186 20.45 3.00 -3.97
N TYR A 187 19.80 1.90 -3.55
CA TYR A 187 19.00 1.93 -2.33
C TYR A 187 19.66 1.33 -1.10
N SER A 188 20.44 0.26 -1.27
CA SER A 188 21.10 -0.38 -0.12
C SER A 188 22.60 -0.32 -0.16
N GLU A 189 23.21 -0.19 -1.34
CA GLU A 189 24.66 -0.26 -1.55
C GLU A 189 25.29 -1.54 -0.94
N VAL A 190 24.54 -2.64 -0.98
CA VAL A 190 24.90 -3.93 -0.38
C VAL A 190 24.86 -5.03 -1.44
N GLU A 191 25.81 -5.92 -1.39
CA GLU A 191 25.76 -7.13 -2.21
C GLU A 191 24.68 -8.10 -1.69
N VAL A 192 23.72 -8.41 -2.56
CA VAL A 192 22.56 -9.25 -2.27
C VAL A 192 22.62 -10.51 -3.12
N LYS A 193 22.53 -11.65 -2.45
CA LYS A 193 22.33 -12.95 -3.08
C LYS A 193 20.86 -13.09 -3.47
N VAL A 194 20.60 -13.59 -4.67
CA VAL A 194 19.28 -13.79 -5.25
C VAL A 194 19.08 -15.27 -5.51
N ALA A 195 17.95 -15.81 -5.11
CA ALA A 195 17.54 -17.15 -5.46
C ALA A 195 16.95 -17.20 -6.88
N ASP A 196 16.82 -18.40 -7.43
CA ASP A 196 16.18 -18.59 -8.73
C ASP A 196 14.73 -18.10 -8.69
N PRO A 197 14.25 -17.48 -9.79
CA PRO A 197 12.89 -16.98 -9.85
C PRO A 197 11.88 -18.12 -9.83
N VAL A 198 10.86 -17.97 -9.01
CA VAL A 198 9.76 -18.92 -8.84
C VAL A 198 8.45 -18.24 -9.19
N VAL A 199 7.55 -18.97 -9.86
CA VAL A 199 6.20 -18.47 -10.17
C VAL A 199 5.23 -18.97 -9.09
N THR A 200 4.36 -18.08 -8.63
CA THR A 200 3.26 -18.45 -7.73
C THR A 200 2.20 -19.24 -8.48
N PHE A 201 1.83 -20.39 -7.95
CA PHE A 201 0.75 -21.21 -8.49
C PHE A 201 -0.55 -20.95 -7.75
N CYS A 202 -1.67 -20.97 -8.49
CA CYS A 202 -2.99 -21.06 -7.90
C CYS A 202 -3.36 -22.54 -7.78
N GLU A 203 -3.83 -22.94 -6.60
CA GLU A 203 -4.22 -24.32 -6.31
C GLU A 203 -5.72 -24.39 -6.04
N THR A 204 -6.35 -25.48 -6.43
CA THR A 204 -7.74 -25.77 -6.14
C THR A 204 -7.94 -27.23 -5.82
N VAL A 205 -9.06 -27.57 -5.18
CA VAL A 205 -9.48 -28.95 -4.96
C VAL A 205 -10.21 -29.45 -6.20
N VAL A 206 -9.98 -30.69 -6.57
CA VAL A 206 -10.61 -31.34 -7.75
C VAL A 206 -11.98 -31.89 -7.40
N GLU A 207 -12.12 -32.46 -6.19
CA GLU A 207 -13.34 -33.13 -5.71
C GLU A 207 -13.63 -32.75 -4.26
N THR A 208 -14.89 -32.91 -3.85
CA THR A 208 -15.28 -32.72 -2.46
C THR A 208 -14.58 -33.72 -1.54
N SER A 209 -14.06 -33.25 -0.42
CA SER A 209 -13.36 -34.09 0.54
C SER A 209 -14.28 -35.20 1.06
N SER A 210 -13.79 -36.44 1.05
CA SER A 210 -14.52 -37.61 1.55
C SER A 210 -14.74 -37.60 3.04
N LEU A 211 -13.91 -36.89 3.78
CA LEU A 211 -13.93 -36.80 5.24
C LEU A 211 -14.15 -35.36 5.71
N LYS A 212 -14.92 -35.20 6.79
CA LYS A 212 -15.03 -33.95 7.51
C LYS A 212 -13.83 -33.83 8.45
N CYS A 213 -13.00 -32.82 8.21
CA CYS A 213 -11.89 -32.48 9.09
C CYS A 213 -12.38 -31.58 10.23
N PHE A 214 -11.89 -31.79 11.45
CA PHE A 214 -12.21 -30.93 12.56
C PHE A 214 -10.98 -30.62 13.41
N ALA A 215 -11.00 -29.45 14.04
CA ALA A 215 -10.04 -29.05 15.03
C ALA A 215 -10.76 -28.41 16.22
N GLU A 216 -10.27 -28.70 17.42
CA GLU A 216 -10.80 -28.15 18.66
C GLU A 216 -9.74 -27.27 19.33
N THR A 217 -10.20 -26.21 19.99
CA THR A 217 -9.32 -25.39 20.82
C THR A 217 -8.86 -26.19 22.06
N PRO A 218 -7.67 -25.90 22.64
CA PRO A 218 -7.17 -26.63 23.83
C PRO A 218 -8.13 -26.63 25.01
N ASN A 219 -9.00 -25.62 25.12
CA ASN A 219 -10.02 -25.52 26.15
C ASN A 219 -11.34 -26.24 25.79
N SER A 220 -11.42 -26.92 24.63
CA SER A 220 -12.58 -27.64 24.09
C SER A 220 -13.87 -26.82 24.00
N ARG A 221 -13.78 -25.48 24.03
CA ARG A 221 -14.95 -24.59 23.93
C ARG A 221 -15.38 -24.28 22.50
N SER A 222 -14.45 -24.38 21.57
CA SER A 222 -14.73 -24.08 20.15
C SER A 222 -14.23 -25.23 19.28
N LYS A 223 -15.09 -25.63 18.33
CA LYS A 223 -14.79 -26.70 17.37
C LYS A 223 -15.11 -26.19 15.97
N LEU A 224 -14.13 -26.26 15.07
CA LEU A 224 -14.30 -25.98 13.65
C LEU A 224 -14.37 -27.30 12.90
N THR A 225 -15.41 -27.47 12.11
CA THR A 225 -15.55 -28.61 11.21
C THR A 225 -15.61 -28.10 9.79
N MET A 226 -14.76 -28.66 8.91
CA MET A 226 -14.60 -28.20 7.54
C MET A 226 -14.73 -29.36 6.53
N ILE A 227 -15.24 -29.03 5.37
CA ILE A 227 -15.24 -29.85 4.16
C ILE A 227 -14.61 -28.98 3.08
N ALA A 228 -13.72 -29.54 2.27
CA ALA A 228 -13.15 -28.85 1.11
C ALA A 228 -13.97 -29.23 -0.12
N GLU A 229 -14.38 -28.23 -0.89
CA GLU A 229 -15.11 -28.39 -2.14
C GLU A 229 -14.44 -27.56 -3.25
N PRO A 230 -14.56 -27.98 -4.52
CA PRO A 230 -14.09 -27.17 -5.64
C PRO A 230 -14.77 -25.81 -5.65
N LEU A 231 -14.00 -24.75 -5.91
CA LEU A 231 -14.55 -23.41 -6.02
C LEU A 231 -15.41 -23.29 -7.29
N GLU A 232 -16.53 -22.62 -7.20
CA GLU A 232 -17.40 -22.38 -8.35
C GLU A 232 -16.70 -21.53 -9.42
N ARG A 233 -17.02 -21.84 -10.69
CA ARG A 233 -16.42 -21.13 -11.82
C ARG A 233 -16.80 -19.65 -11.81
N GLY A 234 -15.80 -18.80 -12.00
CA GLY A 234 -15.97 -17.36 -12.03
C GLY A 234 -15.84 -16.67 -10.66
N LEU A 235 -15.95 -17.40 -9.55
CA LEU A 235 -15.87 -16.80 -8.21
C LEU A 235 -14.46 -16.26 -7.92
N ALA A 236 -13.42 -17.00 -8.30
CA ALA A 236 -12.04 -16.56 -8.13
C ALA A 236 -11.78 -15.25 -8.91
N GLU A 237 -12.24 -15.20 -10.17
CA GLU A 237 -12.10 -14.01 -11.01
C GLU A 237 -12.87 -12.80 -10.44
N ASP A 238 -14.06 -13.01 -9.89
CA ASP A 238 -14.85 -11.95 -9.27
C ASP A 238 -14.16 -11.39 -8.00
N ILE A 239 -13.52 -12.26 -7.22
CA ILE A 239 -12.74 -11.84 -6.05
C ILE A 239 -11.49 -11.06 -6.48
N GLU A 240 -10.73 -11.57 -7.47
CA GLU A 240 -9.51 -10.94 -7.96
C GLU A 240 -9.78 -9.59 -8.64
N ARG A 241 -10.85 -9.47 -9.42
CA ARG A 241 -11.28 -8.21 -10.04
C ARG A 241 -11.87 -7.21 -9.05
N GLY A 242 -12.11 -7.63 -7.80
CA GLY A 242 -12.74 -6.79 -6.78
C GLY A 242 -14.23 -6.54 -7.02
N ALA A 243 -14.90 -7.38 -7.82
CA ALA A 243 -16.35 -7.35 -7.99
C ALA A 243 -17.08 -7.64 -6.68
N VAL A 244 -16.45 -8.43 -5.80
CA VAL A 244 -16.90 -8.72 -4.45
C VAL A 244 -15.76 -8.45 -3.46
N SER A 245 -16.09 -7.92 -2.28
CA SER A 245 -15.11 -7.65 -1.22
C SER A 245 -15.64 -8.10 0.13
N ILE A 246 -14.79 -8.73 0.93
CA ILE A 246 -15.10 -9.14 2.31
C ILE A 246 -15.44 -7.94 3.22
N ARG A 247 -15.03 -6.73 2.83
CA ARG A 247 -15.32 -5.48 3.55
C ARG A 247 -16.75 -4.98 3.35
N TRP A 248 -17.52 -5.60 2.46
CA TRP A 248 -18.91 -5.22 2.26
C TRP A 248 -19.76 -5.57 3.48
N GLU A 249 -20.84 -4.81 3.65
CA GLU A 249 -21.88 -5.15 4.62
C GLU A 249 -22.41 -6.58 4.38
N ARG A 250 -22.60 -7.35 5.44
CA ARG A 250 -23.01 -8.78 5.38
C ARG A 250 -24.24 -9.02 4.52
N LYS A 251 -25.21 -8.10 4.57
CA LYS A 251 -26.43 -8.20 3.78
C LYS A 251 -26.15 -8.11 2.29
N ARG A 252 -25.36 -7.11 1.89
CA ARG A 252 -24.94 -6.92 0.49
C ARG A 252 -24.10 -8.10 -0.01
N LEU A 253 -23.21 -8.61 0.85
CA LEU A 253 -22.40 -9.77 0.52
C LEU A 253 -23.27 -11.00 0.28
N GLY A 254 -24.25 -11.28 1.17
CA GLY A 254 -25.20 -12.37 1.02
C GLY A 254 -26.06 -12.23 -0.25
N GLU A 255 -26.57 -11.05 -0.57
CA GLU A 255 -27.33 -10.81 -1.79
C GLU A 255 -26.52 -11.06 -3.07
N PHE A 256 -25.22 -10.74 -3.05
CA PHE A 256 -24.31 -11.01 -4.17
C PHE A 256 -24.15 -12.50 -4.39
N PHE A 257 -23.82 -13.26 -3.32
CA PHE A 257 -23.61 -14.71 -3.41
C PHE A 257 -24.91 -15.45 -3.78
N GLN A 258 -26.03 -15.05 -3.23
CA GLN A 258 -27.32 -15.62 -3.57
C GLN A 258 -27.71 -15.39 -5.03
N LYS A 259 -27.46 -14.20 -5.58
CA LYS A 259 -27.83 -13.90 -6.97
C LYS A 259 -26.90 -14.51 -8.00
N GLN A 260 -25.59 -14.55 -7.71
CA GLN A 260 -24.57 -14.93 -8.66
C GLN A 260 -24.22 -16.42 -8.60
N TYR A 261 -24.27 -16.99 -7.39
CA TYR A 261 -23.78 -18.35 -7.11
C TYR A 261 -24.82 -19.25 -6.41
N ASP A 262 -26.02 -18.74 -6.19
CA ASP A 262 -27.12 -19.46 -5.52
C ASP A 262 -26.77 -20.03 -4.12
N TRP A 263 -25.93 -19.29 -3.38
CA TRP A 263 -25.47 -19.64 -2.04
C TRP A 263 -26.31 -19.00 -0.96
#